data_20ea8c39aaf11baa4b46e6a79806a3e6
#
_entry.id   20ea8c39aaf11baa4b46e6a79806a3e6
#
_cell.length_a   1.000
_cell.length_b   1.000
_cell.length_c   1.000
_cell.angle_alpha   90.00
_cell.angle_beta   90.00
_cell.angle_gamma   90.00
#
_symmetry.space_group_name_H-M   'P 1'
#
loop_
_entity.id
_entity.type
_entity.pdbx_description
1 polymer ?
#
loop_
_entity_poly.entity_id
_entity_poly.type
_entity_poly.pdbx_seq_one_letter_code
_entity_poly.pdbx_strand_id
1 'polypeptide(L)'
;MEIGLGVFSGECLPSEGKTHTQVLADSLDQMRLAEAVGLDAIWITEHHFLSSGYVGSVLPYAAAAAQATSRIRIGVSVALAPLHDPVRLAEDAAFVDVLSGGRHDLGIALGYRDVEYAGFQTSRAERVGRLEELVAVLRQAWGNGPLHHEGRYFRRVGMEVFPKPAQAGGPPLLMGGHAPAALARAARLGDAFIMDGGTDSSVFGSAGHNRDLYGRVAGTLAMYREALAAQGRPTDDVRFYLTLGGFLHDDGPDAAWEALQEAYLYTRRVYGDWYGIPEETWGRWYPHLLTPEEHAQRRSEVALGAPEDLLPVMRRLRAIVGDGLHVMFRCKYPGIEDGVTRRSIELLGEVRRALG
;
A
#
# COMPACT_ATOMS: atom_id res chain seq x y z
N MET A 1 -5.93 -14.50 -9.08
CA MET A 1 -4.89 -13.77 -8.31
C MET A 1 -4.34 -12.66 -9.18
N GLU A 2 -4.16 -11.48 -8.62
CA GLU A 2 -3.62 -10.30 -9.29
C GLU A 2 -2.27 -9.90 -8.70
N ILE A 3 -1.40 -9.27 -9.51
CA ILE A 3 -0.10 -8.74 -9.09
C ILE A 3 -0.02 -7.27 -9.47
N GLY A 4 0.14 -6.41 -8.45
CA GLY A 4 0.37 -4.99 -8.63
C GLY A 4 1.79 -4.59 -8.25
N LEU A 5 2.29 -3.55 -8.88
CA LEU A 5 3.55 -2.90 -8.55
C LEU A 5 3.33 -1.88 -7.42
N GLY A 6 4.04 -1.99 -6.34
CA GLY A 6 3.98 -1.03 -5.24
C GLY A 6 5.33 -0.83 -4.56
N VAL A 7 5.44 0.10 -3.66
CA VAL A 7 4.57 1.28 -3.52
C VAL A 7 5.35 2.51 -3.97
N PHE A 8 4.71 3.40 -4.68
CA PHE A 8 5.32 4.64 -5.14
C PHE A 8 5.23 5.69 -4.04
N SER A 9 6.35 5.88 -3.32
CA SER A 9 6.46 6.88 -2.24
C SER A 9 6.85 8.28 -2.73
N GLY A 10 7.38 8.39 -3.94
CA GLY A 10 7.87 9.66 -4.50
C GLY A 10 9.14 10.22 -3.85
N GLU A 11 9.75 9.48 -2.92
CA GLU A 11 10.95 9.92 -2.23
C GLU A 11 12.11 10.14 -3.18
N CYS A 12 12.86 11.22 -2.92
CA CYS A 12 14.06 11.61 -3.65
C CYS A 12 15.19 11.76 -2.65
N LEU A 13 16.14 10.83 -2.65
CA LEU A 13 17.28 10.88 -1.74
C LEU A 13 18.42 11.75 -2.32
N PRO A 14 19.13 12.50 -1.49
CA PRO A 14 20.29 13.27 -1.96
C PRO A 14 21.35 12.43 -2.69
N SER A 15 21.49 11.15 -2.31
CA SER A 15 22.42 10.20 -2.95
C SER A 15 22.04 9.86 -4.39
N GLU A 16 20.79 10.06 -4.82
CA GLU A 16 20.33 9.78 -6.18
C GLU A 16 20.78 10.85 -7.18
N GLY A 17 21.18 12.04 -6.70
CA GLY A 17 21.58 13.17 -7.56
C GLY A 17 20.45 13.68 -8.49
N LYS A 18 19.20 13.34 -8.18
CA LYS A 18 17.99 13.69 -8.94
C LYS A 18 17.21 14.80 -8.26
N THR A 19 16.39 15.48 -9.04
CA THR A 19 15.34 16.37 -8.55
C THR A 19 14.04 15.60 -8.31
N HIS A 20 13.14 16.11 -7.47
CA HIS A 20 11.78 15.54 -7.32
C HIS A 20 11.03 15.43 -8.64
N THR A 21 11.21 16.42 -9.55
CA THR A 21 10.61 16.38 -10.88
C THR A 21 11.06 15.15 -11.67
N GLN A 22 12.36 14.83 -11.62
CA GLN A 22 12.92 13.65 -12.30
C GLN A 22 12.42 12.34 -11.67
N VAL A 23 12.43 12.24 -10.33
CA VAL A 23 11.93 11.04 -9.63
C VAL A 23 10.46 10.77 -9.93
N LEU A 24 9.63 11.82 -9.98
CA LEU A 24 8.20 11.65 -10.31
C LEU A 24 8.01 11.29 -11.80
N ALA A 25 8.80 11.84 -12.70
CA ALA A 25 8.78 11.47 -14.12
C ALA A 25 9.19 10.00 -14.32
N ASP A 26 10.33 9.58 -13.74
CA ASP A 26 10.79 8.19 -13.75
C ASP A 26 9.72 7.24 -13.19
N SER A 27 9.05 7.65 -12.11
CA SER A 27 7.97 6.85 -11.52
C SER A 27 6.77 6.68 -12.45
N LEU A 28 6.35 7.73 -13.17
CA LEU A 28 5.29 7.61 -14.19
C LEU A 28 5.71 6.71 -15.35
N ASP A 29 6.99 6.74 -15.74
CA ASP A 29 7.51 5.83 -16.77
C ASP A 29 7.57 4.38 -16.27
N GLN A 30 7.90 4.15 -15.00
CA GLN A 30 7.82 2.82 -14.37
C GLN A 30 6.37 2.32 -14.28
N MET A 31 5.37 3.20 -14.05
CA MET A 31 3.94 2.84 -14.07
C MET A 31 3.49 2.43 -15.49
N ARG A 32 3.95 3.14 -16.53
CA ARG A 32 3.73 2.74 -17.94
C ARG A 32 4.36 1.38 -18.25
N LEU A 33 5.57 1.16 -17.75
CA LEU A 33 6.27 -0.13 -17.91
C LEU A 33 5.48 -1.25 -17.21
N ALA A 34 4.98 -1.03 -15.99
CA ALA A 34 4.14 -2.00 -15.28
C ALA A 34 2.91 -2.41 -16.10
N GLU A 35 2.24 -1.44 -16.73
CA GLU A 35 1.14 -1.72 -17.67
C GLU A 35 1.62 -2.50 -18.90
N ALA A 36 2.75 -2.12 -19.47
CA ALA A 36 3.27 -2.74 -20.69
C ALA A 36 3.67 -4.21 -20.48
N VAL A 37 4.21 -4.56 -19.30
CA VAL A 37 4.59 -5.94 -18.98
C VAL A 37 3.41 -6.79 -18.45
N GLY A 38 2.21 -6.18 -18.32
CA GLY A 38 0.97 -6.89 -18.01
C GLY A 38 0.68 -7.05 -16.51
N LEU A 39 1.20 -6.18 -15.66
CA LEU A 39 0.78 -6.13 -14.27
C LEU A 39 -0.66 -5.60 -14.13
N ASP A 40 -1.35 -5.99 -13.06
CA ASP A 40 -2.77 -5.73 -12.86
C ASP A 40 -3.04 -4.36 -12.22
N ALA A 41 -2.12 -3.85 -11.38
CA ALA A 41 -2.27 -2.57 -10.68
C ALA A 41 -0.94 -1.87 -10.38
N ILE A 42 -1.01 -0.57 -10.10
CA ILE A 42 0.06 0.21 -9.44
C ILE A 42 -0.46 0.78 -8.13
N TRP A 43 0.43 0.97 -7.14
CA TRP A 43 0.07 1.39 -5.81
C TRP A 43 0.88 2.58 -5.34
N ILE A 44 0.19 3.64 -4.89
CA ILE A 44 0.75 4.89 -4.39
C ILE A 44 0.49 4.96 -2.89
N THR A 45 1.41 5.53 -2.11
CA THR A 45 1.29 5.60 -0.65
C THR A 45 1.46 7.03 -0.14
N GLU A 46 0.86 7.35 1.02
CA GLU A 46 0.81 8.69 1.59
C GLU A 46 1.59 8.77 2.92
N HIS A 47 2.49 9.75 3.01
CA HIS A 47 3.02 10.26 4.26
C HIS A 47 3.38 11.75 4.12
N HIS A 48 3.44 12.47 5.25
CA HIS A 48 3.64 13.91 5.25
C HIS A 48 4.87 14.34 6.06
N PHE A 49 5.34 15.57 5.79
CA PHE A 49 6.40 16.24 6.54
C PHE A 49 7.74 15.48 6.54
N LEU A 50 8.12 14.95 5.38
CA LEU A 50 9.38 14.27 5.16
C LEU A 50 10.25 15.04 4.18
N SER A 51 11.49 15.29 4.55
CA SER A 51 12.46 16.02 3.72
C SER A 51 12.84 15.27 2.45
N SER A 52 12.64 13.95 2.42
CA SER A 52 12.80 13.12 1.22
C SER A 52 11.71 13.37 0.16
N GLY A 53 10.67 14.16 0.47
CA GLY A 53 9.58 14.45 -0.45
C GLY A 53 8.61 13.29 -0.64
N TYR A 54 8.42 12.48 0.41
CA TYR A 54 7.38 11.45 0.40
C TYR A 54 6.03 12.03 -0.01
N VAL A 55 5.28 11.32 -0.84
CA VAL A 55 4.01 11.81 -1.42
C VAL A 55 2.99 12.12 -0.32
N GLY A 56 2.67 13.43 -0.18
CA GLY A 56 1.59 13.89 0.69
C GLY A 56 0.29 14.17 -0.08
N SER A 57 0.36 14.31 -1.42
CA SER A 57 -0.79 14.59 -2.28
C SER A 57 -1.09 13.36 -3.15
N VAL A 58 -1.59 12.31 -2.51
CA VAL A 58 -1.72 10.98 -3.14
C VAL A 58 -2.74 10.96 -4.28
N LEU A 59 -3.89 11.65 -4.18
CA LEU A 59 -4.91 11.69 -5.24
C LEU A 59 -4.46 12.50 -6.47
N PRO A 60 -3.82 13.67 -6.37
CA PRO A 60 -3.19 14.34 -7.51
C PRO A 60 -2.16 13.45 -8.23
N TYR A 61 -1.37 12.67 -7.48
CA TYR A 61 -0.43 11.75 -8.10
C TYR A 61 -1.13 10.55 -8.77
N ALA A 62 -2.20 10.03 -8.17
CA ALA A 62 -3.06 9.01 -8.79
C ALA A 62 -3.73 9.52 -10.08
N ALA A 63 -4.13 10.80 -10.13
CA ALA A 63 -4.65 11.43 -11.35
C ALA A 63 -3.60 11.48 -12.47
N ALA A 64 -2.34 11.81 -12.13
CA ALA A 64 -1.24 11.78 -13.09
C ALA A 64 -0.99 10.35 -13.62
N ALA A 65 -1.01 9.35 -12.73
CA ALA A 65 -0.92 7.94 -13.10
C ALA A 65 -2.08 7.48 -14.00
N ALA A 66 -3.31 7.96 -13.73
CA ALA A 66 -4.49 7.68 -14.55
C ALA A 66 -4.33 8.15 -16.01
N GLN A 67 -3.71 9.33 -16.18
CA GLN A 67 -3.44 9.89 -17.50
C GLN A 67 -2.19 9.29 -18.17
N ALA A 68 -1.28 8.73 -17.38
CA ALA A 68 -0.08 8.06 -17.89
C ALA A 68 -0.34 6.63 -18.39
N THR A 69 -1.47 6.03 -18.01
CA THR A 69 -1.83 4.62 -18.24
C THR A 69 -3.25 4.49 -18.82
N SER A 70 -3.60 3.33 -19.36
CA SER A 70 -4.90 3.13 -20.03
C SER A 70 -5.71 1.91 -19.54
N ARG A 71 -5.08 0.91 -18.94
CA ARG A 71 -5.69 -0.36 -18.53
C ARG A 71 -5.43 -0.75 -17.09
N ILE A 72 -4.19 -0.52 -16.61
CA ILE A 72 -3.76 -0.92 -15.28
C ILE A 72 -4.59 -0.20 -14.21
N ARG A 73 -4.95 -0.89 -13.13
CA ARG A 73 -5.64 -0.28 -11.99
C ARG A 73 -4.71 0.63 -11.21
N ILE A 74 -5.29 1.66 -10.59
CA ILE A 74 -4.55 2.68 -9.85
C ILE A 74 -5.05 2.66 -8.41
N GLY A 75 -4.22 2.10 -7.55
CA GLY A 75 -4.52 1.97 -6.13
C GLY A 75 -3.80 3.00 -5.27
N VAL A 76 -4.46 3.41 -4.21
CA VAL A 76 -3.85 4.09 -3.08
C VAL A 76 -3.71 3.10 -1.93
N SER A 77 -2.50 2.93 -1.42
CA SER A 77 -2.22 2.02 -0.29
C SER A 77 -1.26 2.67 0.71
N VAL A 78 -1.77 3.52 1.57
CA VAL A 78 -3.15 3.93 1.86
C VAL A 78 -3.25 5.44 2.02
N ALA A 79 -4.42 6.04 1.83
CA ALA A 79 -4.69 7.40 2.27
C ALA A 79 -4.92 7.44 3.79
N LEU A 80 -4.36 8.45 4.45
CA LEU A 80 -4.47 8.64 5.91
C LEU A 80 -5.81 9.30 6.25
N ALA A 81 -6.90 8.54 6.13
CA ALA A 81 -8.27 9.02 6.15
C ALA A 81 -8.61 10.04 7.26
N PRO A 82 -8.15 9.91 8.53
CA PRO A 82 -8.46 10.88 9.58
C PRO A 82 -7.90 12.29 9.33
N LEU A 83 -6.93 12.44 8.43
CA LEU A 83 -6.30 13.72 8.11
C LEU A 83 -7.03 14.49 6.99
N HIS A 84 -7.97 13.82 6.29
CA HIS A 84 -8.70 14.39 5.18
C HIS A 84 -10.05 14.98 5.59
N ASP A 85 -10.50 16.01 4.85
CA ASP A 85 -11.91 16.38 4.81
C ASP A 85 -12.68 15.35 3.97
N PRO A 86 -13.80 14.80 4.47
CA PRO A 86 -14.49 13.71 3.78
C PRO A 86 -15.12 14.13 2.45
N VAL A 87 -15.55 15.38 2.28
CA VAL A 87 -16.13 15.85 1.00
C VAL A 87 -15.00 16.02 -0.03
N ARG A 88 -13.87 16.63 0.38
CA ARG A 88 -12.73 16.78 -0.51
C ARG A 88 -12.19 15.41 -0.96
N LEU A 89 -12.06 14.46 -0.04
CA LEU A 89 -11.61 13.12 -0.40
C LEU A 89 -12.61 12.41 -1.33
N ALA A 90 -13.92 12.62 -1.13
CA ALA A 90 -14.95 12.08 -2.00
C ALA A 90 -14.87 12.64 -3.42
N GLU A 91 -14.69 13.97 -3.57
CA GLU A 91 -14.51 14.64 -4.86
C GLU A 91 -13.24 14.16 -5.57
N ASP A 92 -12.11 14.21 -4.89
CA ASP A 92 -10.81 13.86 -5.47
C ASP A 92 -10.78 12.37 -5.91
N ALA A 93 -11.29 11.44 -5.08
CA ALA A 93 -11.36 10.04 -5.43
C ALA A 93 -12.32 9.76 -6.59
N ALA A 94 -13.49 10.42 -6.63
CA ALA A 94 -14.42 10.32 -7.74
C ALA A 94 -13.81 10.91 -9.04
N PHE A 95 -13.06 12.00 -8.92
CA PHE A 95 -12.39 12.62 -10.06
C PHE A 95 -11.30 11.69 -10.65
N VAL A 96 -10.47 11.06 -9.81
CA VAL A 96 -9.48 10.05 -10.24
C VAL A 96 -10.18 8.86 -10.89
N ASP A 97 -11.31 8.43 -10.34
CA ASP A 97 -12.08 7.31 -10.88
C ASP A 97 -12.65 7.62 -12.28
N VAL A 98 -13.19 8.81 -12.47
CA VAL A 98 -13.66 9.28 -13.80
C VAL A 98 -12.48 9.41 -14.78
N LEU A 99 -11.37 10.04 -14.37
CA LEU A 99 -10.18 10.20 -15.22
C LEU A 99 -9.58 8.86 -15.66
N SER A 100 -9.66 7.87 -14.80
CA SER A 100 -9.15 6.52 -15.08
C SER A 100 -10.15 5.63 -15.83
N GLY A 101 -11.42 6.05 -15.97
CA GLY A 101 -12.47 5.22 -16.54
C GLY A 101 -12.86 4.04 -15.66
N GLY A 102 -12.87 4.24 -14.31
CA GLY A 102 -13.27 3.22 -13.35
C GLY A 102 -12.14 2.27 -12.91
N ARG A 103 -10.88 2.70 -13.02
CA ARG A 103 -9.71 1.89 -12.63
C ARG A 103 -9.15 2.24 -11.24
N HIS A 104 -9.81 3.11 -10.47
CA HIS A 104 -9.32 3.54 -9.16
C HIS A 104 -9.73 2.61 -8.03
N ASP A 105 -8.78 2.31 -7.11
CA ASP A 105 -9.00 1.64 -5.83
C ASP A 105 -8.52 2.54 -4.70
N LEU A 106 -9.37 2.81 -3.71
CA LEU A 106 -9.03 3.69 -2.59
C LEU A 106 -8.78 2.90 -1.31
N GLY A 107 -7.52 2.66 -1.01
CA GLY A 107 -7.11 2.15 0.30
C GLY A 107 -7.06 3.27 1.33
N ILE A 108 -7.59 3.01 2.52
CA ILE A 108 -7.62 3.94 3.64
C ILE A 108 -7.16 3.29 4.93
N ALA A 109 -6.48 4.05 5.77
CA ALA A 109 -6.08 3.61 7.11
C ALA A 109 -6.06 4.76 8.11
N LEU A 110 -5.79 4.40 9.38
CA LEU A 110 -5.78 5.37 10.47
C LEU A 110 -4.57 6.30 10.44
N GLY A 111 -3.40 5.85 9.96
CA GLY A 111 -2.14 6.51 10.21
C GLY A 111 -1.65 6.31 11.66
N TYR A 112 -0.40 6.67 11.92
CA TYR A 112 0.23 6.40 13.24
C TYR A 112 1.24 7.47 13.68
N ARG A 113 1.71 8.36 12.80
CA ARG A 113 2.73 9.37 13.12
C ARG A 113 2.10 10.60 13.77
N ASP A 114 2.51 10.92 15.00
CA ASP A 114 1.98 12.06 15.75
C ASP A 114 2.22 13.40 15.06
N VAL A 115 3.36 13.54 14.33
CA VAL A 115 3.69 14.76 13.58
C VAL A 115 2.68 15.03 12.46
N GLU A 116 2.13 13.99 11.83
CA GLU A 116 1.10 14.14 10.79
C GLU A 116 -0.20 14.66 11.40
N TYR A 117 -0.64 14.08 12.51
CA TYR A 117 -1.82 14.56 13.23
C TYR A 117 -1.66 16.01 13.71
N ALA A 118 -0.50 16.36 14.27
CA ALA A 118 -0.21 17.72 14.71
C ALA A 118 -0.22 18.71 13.54
N GLY A 119 0.42 18.36 12.41
CA GLY A 119 0.50 19.20 11.22
C GLY A 119 -0.87 19.48 10.58
N PHE A 120 -1.79 18.51 10.61
CA PHE A 120 -3.16 18.66 10.14
C PHE A 120 -4.14 19.11 11.24
N GLN A 121 -3.66 19.47 12.43
CA GLN A 121 -4.47 19.95 13.57
C GLN A 121 -5.61 18.98 13.92
N THR A 122 -5.34 17.67 13.82
CA THR A 122 -6.32 16.61 14.09
C THR A 122 -5.81 15.75 15.25
N SER A 123 -6.74 15.32 16.12
CA SER A 123 -6.40 14.49 17.27
C SER A 123 -6.25 13.01 16.88
N ARG A 124 -5.08 12.43 17.18
CA ARG A 124 -4.84 10.99 17.00
C ARG A 124 -5.82 10.13 17.83
N ALA A 125 -6.29 10.63 18.98
CA ALA A 125 -7.27 9.93 19.81
C ALA A 125 -8.63 9.77 19.10
N GLU A 126 -8.96 10.68 18.18
CA GLU A 126 -10.22 10.69 17.44
C GLU A 126 -10.18 9.90 16.12
N ARG A 127 -8.99 9.38 15.73
CA ARG A 127 -8.76 8.81 14.41
C ARG A 127 -9.75 7.73 13.98
N VAL A 128 -10.20 6.87 14.92
CA VAL A 128 -11.13 5.79 14.60
C VAL A 128 -12.50 6.35 14.23
N GLY A 129 -13.07 7.19 15.08
CA GLY A 129 -14.39 7.77 14.81
C GLY A 129 -14.40 8.68 13.58
N ARG A 130 -13.34 9.48 13.38
CA ARG A 130 -13.19 10.29 12.16
C ARG A 130 -13.15 9.44 10.89
N LEU A 131 -12.41 8.32 10.88
CA LEU A 131 -12.39 7.39 9.73
C LEU A 131 -13.78 6.78 9.49
N GLU A 132 -14.48 6.35 10.53
CA GLU A 132 -15.79 5.72 10.39
C GLU A 132 -16.84 6.71 9.85
N GLU A 133 -16.86 7.94 10.35
CA GLU A 133 -17.74 8.99 9.80
C GLU A 133 -17.33 9.39 8.38
N LEU A 134 -16.03 9.48 8.11
CA LEU A 134 -15.52 9.75 6.74
C LEU A 134 -16.04 8.72 5.75
N VAL A 135 -15.97 7.43 6.07
CA VAL A 135 -16.49 6.36 5.19
C VAL A 135 -18.00 6.53 4.95
N ALA A 136 -18.77 6.87 5.99
CA ALA A 136 -20.20 7.12 5.84
C ALA A 136 -20.49 8.29 4.88
N VAL A 137 -19.69 9.36 4.96
CA VAL A 137 -19.80 10.50 4.05
C VAL A 137 -19.40 10.13 2.62
N LEU A 138 -18.30 9.38 2.43
CA LEU A 138 -17.87 8.92 1.11
C LEU A 138 -18.98 8.12 0.41
N ARG A 139 -19.55 7.13 1.10
CA ARG A 139 -20.64 6.28 0.55
C ARG A 139 -21.87 7.10 0.15
N GLN A 140 -22.25 8.10 0.96
CA GLN A 140 -23.35 8.99 0.59
C GLN A 140 -22.97 9.91 -0.57
N ALA A 141 -21.78 10.49 -0.56
CA ALA A 141 -21.29 11.40 -1.60
C ALA A 141 -21.28 10.76 -3.01
N TRP A 142 -20.94 9.48 -3.07
CA TRP A 142 -20.90 8.70 -4.32
C TRP A 142 -22.28 8.16 -4.75
N GLY A 143 -23.25 8.17 -3.82
CA GLY A 143 -24.64 7.84 -4.12
C GLY A 143 -25.40 9.00 -4.77
N ASN A 144 -26.70 8.79 -4.98
CA ASN A 144 -27.60 9.81 -5.54
C ASN A 144 -28.18 10.71 -4.43
N GLY A 145 -28.38 11.97 -4.76
CA GLY A 145 -29.00 12.96 -3.88
C GLY A 145 -28.03 13.65 -2.92
N PRO A 146 -28.57 14.56 -2.10
CA PRO A 146 -27.78 15.37 -1.20
C PRO A 146 -27.24 14.58 0.00
N LEU A 147 -26.07 15.00 0.48
CA LEU A 147 -25.51 14.50 1.73
C LEU A 147 -26.45 14.81 2.91
N HIS A 148 -26.59 13.83 3.80
CA HIS A 148 -27.22 14.01 5.08
C HIS A 148 -26.44 13.25 6.17
N HIS A 149 -25.37 13.88 6.66
CA HIS A 149 -24.52 13.36 7.73
C HIS A 149 -24.38 14.38 8.85
N GLU A 150 -24.85 14.02 10.02
CA GLU A 150 -24.72 14.80 11.26
C GLU A 150 -24.03 13.95 12.32
N GLY A 151 -22.69 13.88 12.22
CA GLY A 151 -21.86 13.13 13.12
C GLY A 151 -21.17 14.00 14.17
N ARG A 152 -20.35 13.35 14.99
CA ARG A 152 -19.53 14.02 16.01
C ARG A 152 -18.39 14.84 15.40
N TYR A 153 -17.81 14.35 14.31
CA TYR A 153 -16.60 14.92 13.69
C TYR A 153 -16.93 15.70 12.42
N PHE A 154 -17.98 15.29 11.71
CA PHE A 154 -18.38 15.94 10.47
C PHE A 154 -19.87 16.21 10.43
N ARG A 155 -20.24 17.42 9.98
CA ARG A 155 -21.62 17.78 9.66
C ARG A 155 -21.68 18.22 8.20
N ARG A 156 -22.40 17.47 7.36
CA ARG A 156 -22.52 17.69 5.92
C ARG A 156 -23.97 17.44 5.49
N VAL A 157 -24.74 18.53 5.28
CA VAL A 157 -26.18 18.46 5.02
C VAL A 157 -26.54 19.33 3.83
N GLY A 158 -27.30 18.79 2.89
CA GLY A 158 -27.97 19.52 1.81
C GLY A 158 -27.10 19.77 0.56
N MET A 159 -25.83 19.34 0.54
CA MET A 159 -24.96 19.46 -0.64
C MET A 159 -24.92 18.17 -1.44
N GLU A 160 -24.86 18.26 -2.76
CA GLU A 160 -24.54 17.13 -3.62
C GLU A 160 -23.07 17.22 -4.07
N VAL A 161 -22.40 16.07 -4.12
CA VAL A 161 -20.98 15.96 -4.50
C VAL A 161 -20.89 15.50 -5.94
N PHE A 162 -20.09 16.18 -6.74
CA PHE A 162 -19.80 15.86 -8.14
C PHE A 162 -18.29 15.99 -8.44
N PRO A 163 -17.78 15.25 -9.47
CA PRO A 163 -18.50 14.28 -10.29
C PRO A 163 -18.93 13.05 -9.50
N LYS A 164 -19.90 12.29 -9.99
CA LYS A 164 -20.14 10.94 -9.51
C LYS A 164 -19.05 10.01 -10.06
N PRO A 165 -18.59 9.01 -9.29
CA PRO A 165 -17.62 8.03 -9.77
C PRO A 165 -18.10 7.29 -11.02
N ALA A 166 -17.15 6.82 -11.85
CA ALA A 166 -17.44 5.93 -12.97
C ALA A 166 -17.83 4.53 -12.50
N GLN A 167 -17.25 4.07 -11.38
CA GLN A 167 -17.63 2.81 -10.73
C GLN A 167 -18.92 2.98 -9.93
N ALA A 168 -19.87 2.06 -10.11
CA ALA A 168 -21.13 2.08 -9.37
C ALA A 168 -20.89 1.93 -7.85
N GLY A 169 -21.37 2.90 -7.07
CA GLY A 169 -21.15 2.95 -5.62
C GLY A 169 -19.79 3.51 -5.18
N GLY A 170 -18.97 3.94 -6.13
CA GLY A 170 -17.65 4.54 -5.91
C GLY A 170 -16.49 3.57 -6.06
N PRO A 171 -15.26 4.08 -5.98
CA PRO A 171 -14.05 3.25 -5.92
C PRO A 171 -14.15 2.25 -4.76
N PRO A 172 -13.68 1.00 -4.94
CA PRO A 172 -13.60 0.06 -3.83
C PRO A 172 -12.80 0.64 -2.68
N LEU A 173 -13.36 0.57 -1.46
CA LEU A 173 -12.69 0.98 -0.22
C LEU A 173 -11.94 -0.21 0.38
N LEU A 174 -10.62 -0.12 0.35
CA LEU A 174 -9.74 -1.13 0.93
C LEU A 174 -9.29 -0.63 2.31
N MET A 175 -9.40 -1.46 3.34
CA MET A 175 -9.06 -1.04 4.69
C MET A 175 -7.92 -1.88 5.27
N GLY A 176 -6.91 -1.20 5.79
CA GLY A 176 -5.75 -1.82 6.39
C GLY A 176 -5.72 -1.76 7.92
N GLY A 177 -4.88 -2.62 8.49
CA GLY A 177 -4.58 -2.62 9.92
C GLY A 177 -4.23 -4.02 10.45
N HIS A 178 -3.67 -4.08 11.67
CA HIS A 178 -3.15 -5.33 12.24
C HIS A 178 -3.96 -5.85 13.43
N ALA A 179 -4.64 -4.93 14.15
CA ALA A 179 -5.40 -5.31 15.34
C ALA A 179 -6.73 -5.97 14.98
N PRO A 180 -7.26 -6.89 15.81
CA PRO A 180 -8.59 -7.49 15.57
C PRO A 180 -9.71 -6.46 15.35
N ALA A 181 -9.66 -5.32 16.04
CA ALA A 181 -10.60 -4.22 15.83
C ALA A 181 -10.49 -3.57 14.43
N ALA A 182 -9.32 -3.62 13.79
CA ALA A 182 -9.15 -3.13 12.41
C ALA A 182 -9.79 -4.10 11.40
N LEU A 183 -9.63 -5.42 11.61
CA LEU A 183 -10.29 -6.43 10.78
C LEU A 183 -11.82 -6.33 10.91
N ALA A 184 -12.34 -6.20 12.13
CA ALA A 184 -13.78 -6.01 12.36
C ALA A 184 -14.31 -4.75 11.67
N ARG A 185 -13.56 -3.66 11.71
CA ARG A 185 -13.90 -2.41 11.00
C ARG A 185 -13.86 -2.58 9.50
N ALA A 186 -12.83 -3.23 8.95
CA ALA A 186 -12.74 -3.54 7.52
C ALA A 186 -13.91 -4.42 7.06
N ALA A 187 -14.26 -5.44 7.83
CA ALA A 187 -15.41 -6.31 7.55
C ALA A 187 -16.74 -5.55 7.57
N ARG A 188 -16.88 -4.51 8.39
CA ARG A 188 -18.12 -3.71 8.49
C ARG A 188 -18.21 -2.62 7.43
N LEU A 189 -17.11 -1.95 7.09
CA LEU A 189 -17.11 -0.71 6.31
C LEU A 189 -16.43 -0.81 4.94
N GLY A 190 -15.46 -1.70 4.81
CA GLY A 190 -14.64 -1.85 3.59
C GLY A 190 -15.21 -2.84 2.59
N ASP A 191 -14.69 -2.80 1.38
CA ASP A 191 -14.96 -3.76 0.31
C ASP A 191 -13.88 -4.86 0.26
N ALA A 192 -12.69 -4.58 0.82
CA ALA A 192 -11.57 -5.49 0.89
C ALA A 192 -10.65 -5.17 2.08
N PHE A 193 -9.77 -6.11 2.41
CA PHE A 193 -8.76 -5.94 3.46
C PHE A 193 -7.36 -5.86 2.88
N ILE A 194 -6.53 -4.96 3.43
CA ILE A 194 -5.09 -4.84 3.13
C ILE A 194 -4.30 -5.35 4.32
N MET A 195 -3.46 -6.35 4.07
CA MET A 195 -2.46 -6.84 5.01
C MET A 195 -1.07 -6.35 4.61
N ASP A 196 -0.32 -5.81 5.57
CA ASP A 196 1.11 -5.60 5.38
C ASP A 196 1.86 -6.92 5.66
N GLY A 197 2.53 -7.42 4.64
CA GLY A 197 3.22 -8.71 4.69
C GLY A 197 4.57 -8.70 5.39
N GLY A 198 5.15 -7.53 5.72
CA GLY A 198 6.52 -7.54 6.22
C GLY A 198 7.07 -6.28 6.85
N THR A 199 6.35 -5.15 6.80
CA THR A 199 6.82 -3.86 7.35
C THR A 199 6.15 -3.48 8.67
N ASP A 200 5.34 -4.37 9.23
CA ASP A 200 4.58 -4.15 10.46
C ASP A 200 5.46 -3.87 11.69
N SER A 201 4.98 -2.98 12.57
CA SER A 201 5.60 -2.66 13.85
C SER A 201 5.75 -3.88 14.78
N SER A 202 4.87 -4.87 14.67
CA SER A 202 5.01 -6.14 15.40
C SER A 202 6.25 -6.95 14.97
N VAL A 203 6.74 -6.69 13.75
CA VAL A 203 7.97 -7.30 13.21
C VAL A 203 9.22 -6.57 13.70
N PHE A 204 9.13 -5.30 14.07
CA PHE A 204 10.27 -4.52 14.55
C PHE A 204 10.73 -4.90 15.96
N GLY A 205 9.85 -5.45 16.80
CA GLY A 205 10.14 -5.73 18.22
C GLY A 205 10.42 -7.19 18.59
N SER A 206 10.24 -8.15 17.70
CA SER A 206 10.34 -9.58 18.03
C SER A 206 11.34 -10.31 17.13
N ALA A 207 12.48 -10.68 17.72
CA ALA A 207 13.47 -11.55 17.08
C ALA A 207 12.89 -12.96 16.85
N GLY A 208 12.04 -13.15 15.86
CA GLY A 208 11.53 -14.50 15.56
C GLY A 208 10.25 -14.61 14.77
N HIS A 209 9.50 -13.54 14.61
CA HIS A 209 8.14 -13.63 14.03
C HIS A 209 8.07 -13.57 12.51
N ASN A 210 9.16 -13.30 11.79
CA ASN A 210 9.12 -13.06 10.35
C ASN A 210 9.34 -14.30 9.48
N ARG A 211 9.48 -15.48 10.06
CA ARG A 211 9.78 -16.72 9.31
C ARG A 211 8.54 -17.42 8.72
N ASP A 212 7.33 -17.01 9.13
CA ASP A 212 6.10 -17.64 8.66
C ASP A 212 5.12 -16.65 8.02
N LEU A 213 5.48 -16.12 6.86
CA LEU A 213 4.57 -15.32 6.03
C LEU A 213 3.24 -16.04 5.78
N TYR A 214 3.30 -17.32 5.47
CA TYR A 214 2.13 -18.10 5.09
C TYR A 214 1.17 -18.34 6.25
N GLY A 215 1.69 -18.65 7.44
CA GLY A 215 0.88 -18.78 8.66
C GLY A 215 0.24 -17.45 9.06
N ARG A 216 0.96 -16.34 8.93
CA ARG A 216 0.39 -15.00 9.19
C ARG A 216 -0.72 -14.65 8.20
N VAL A 217 -0.52 -14.92 6.90
CA VAL A 217 -1.56 -14.69 5.89
C VAL A 217 -2.77 -15.55 6.17
N ALA A 218 -2.59 -16.86 6.44
CA ALA A 218 -3.68 -17.77 6.75
C ALA A 218 -4.45 -17.34 8.03
N GLY A 219 -3.73 -16.99 9.09
CA GLY A 219 -4.34 -16.54 10.35
C GLY A 219 -5.10 -15.22 10.20
N THR A 220 -4.53 -14.24 9.50
CA THR A 220 -5.21 -12.95 9.24
C THR A 220 -6.45 -13.14 8.38
N LEU A 221 -6.37 -13.98 7.34
CA LEU A 221 -7.52 -14.30 6.49
C LEU A 221 -8.63 -14.99 7.28
N ALA A 222 -8.29 -15.93 8.17
CA ALA A 222 -9.26 -16.60 9.03
C ALA A 222 -9.99 -15.60 9.95
N MET A 223 -9.25 -14.73 10.63
CA MET A 223 -9.83 -13.67 11.46
C MET A 223 -10.71 -12.69 10.63
N TYR A 224 -10.30 -12.37 9.41
CA TYR A 224 -11.11 -11.49 8.55
C TYR A 224 -12.40 -12.17 8.08
N ARG A 225 -12.36 -13.47 7.73
CA ARG A 225 -13.56 -14.27 7.41
C ARG A 225 -14.52 -14.36 8.58
N GLU A 226 -14.02 -14.59 9.80
CA GLU A 226 -14.85 -14.56 11.01
C GLU A 226 -15.51 -13.19 11.22
N ALA A 227 -14.76 -12.11 11.01
CA ALA A 227 -15.30 -10.76 11.11
C ALA A 227 -16.37 -10.47 10.05
N LEU A 228 -16.21 -10.95 8.80
CA LEU A 228 -17.22 -10.87 7.74
C LEU A 228 -18.47 -11.66 8.10
N ALA A 229 -18.33 -12.91 8.58
CA ALA A 229 -19.44 -13.74 9.03
C ALA A 229 -20.24 -13.07 10.15
N ALA A 230 -19.56 -12.42 11.11
CA ALA A 230 -20.22 -11.65 12.18
C ALA A 230 -21.04 -10.45 11.67
N GLN A 231 -20.77 -9.97 10.45
CA GLN A 231 -21.54 -8.93 9.75
C GLN A 231 -22.58 -9.52 8.76
N GLY A 232 -22.75 -10.83 8.70
CA GLY A 232 -23.62 -11.50 7.72
C GLY A 232 -23.14 -11.34 6.27
N ARG A 233 -21.85 -11.10 6.06
CA ARG A 233 -21.25 -10.92 4.73
C ARG A 233 -20.66 -12.23 4.21
N PRO A 234 -20.58 -12.42 2.86
CA PRO A 234 -19.94 -13.58 2.25
C PRO A 234 -18.49 -13.76 2.74
N THR A 235 -18.09 -14.98 2.97
CA THR A 235 -16.75 -15.37 3.42
C THR A 235 -15.93 -16.10 2.36
N ASP A 236 -16.59 -16.49 1.26
CA ASP A 236 -15.96 -17.05 0.08
C ASP A 236 -15.54 -15.89 -0.87
N ASP A 237 -14.57 -16.13 -1.72
CA ASP A 237 -14.05 -15.15 -2.70
C ASP A 237 -13.68 -13.79 -2.11
N VAL A 238 -13.10 -13.82 -0.90
CA VAL A 238 -12.68 -12.62 -0.19
C VAL A 238 -11.58 -11.90 -0.96
N ARG A 239 -11.80 -10.63 -1.28
CA ARG A 239 -10.76 -9.77 -1.84
C ARG A 239 -9.75 -9.43 -0.73
N PHE A 240 -8.53 -9.93 -0.87
CA PHE A 240 -7.46 -9.82 0.10
C PHE A 240 -6.20 -9.28 -0.55
N TYR A 241 -5.77 -8.11 -0.11
CA TYR A 241 -4.59 -7.42 -0.60
C TYR A 241 -3.43 -7.66 0.35
N LEU A 242 -2.28 -8.07 -0.20
CA LEU A 242 -1.06 -8.35 0.56
C LEU A 242 0.07 -7.50 0.02
N THR A 243 0.63 -6.61 0.85
CA THR A 243 1.88 -5.94 0.53
C THR A 243 3.03 -6.91 0.78
N LEU A 244 3.80 -7.21 -0.24
CA LEU A 244 4.97 -8.09 -0.17
C LEU A 244 6.21 -7.34 -0.66
N GLY A 245 7.16 -7.10 0.24
CA GLY A 245 8.46 -6.54 -0.13
C GLY A 245 9.31 -7.56 -0.88
N GLY A 246 10.02 -7.11 -1.90
CA GLY A 246 10.91 -7.99 -2.64
C GLY A 246 11.70 -7.27 -3.72
N PHE A 247 12.55 -8.00 -4.40
CA PHE A 247 13.30 -7.53 -5.55
C PHE A 247 13.69 -8.69 -6.47
N LEU A 248 13.58 -8.51 -7.78
CA LEU A 248 13.93 -9.52 -8.74
C LEU A 248 15.18 -9.11 -9.51
N HIS A 249 16.05 -10.09 -9.77
CA HIS A 249 17.28 -9.93 -10.54
C HIS A 249 17.53 -11.19 -11.38
N ASP A 250 18.10 -11.02 -12.57
CA ASP A 250 18.39 -12.13 -13.50
C ASP A 250 19.32 -13.19 -12.89
N ASP A 251 20.28 -12.75 -12.07
CA ASP A 251 21.30 -13.62 -11.46
C ASP A 251 20.84 -14.23 -10.10
N GLY A 252 19.52 -14.13 -9.79
CA GLY A 252 18.92 -14.79 -8.63
C GLY A 252 19.02 -14.02 -7.32
N PRO A 253 18.80 -14.72 -6.17
CA PRO A 253 18.52 -14.07 -4.89
C PRO A 253 19.69 -13.34 -4.26
N ASP A 254 20.94 -13.71 -4.56
CA ASP A 254 22.11 -13.03 -4.01
C ASP A 254 22.30 -11.67 -4.67
N ALA A 255 22.21 -11.61 -6.01
CA ALA A 255 22.28 -10.37 -6.76
C ALA A 255 21.08 -9.44 -6.47
N ALA A 256 19.89 -10.01 -6.32
CA ALA A 256 18.71 -9.26 -5.90
C ALA A 256 18.89 -8.60 -4.52
N TRP A 257 19.51 -9.32 -3.56
CA TRP A 257 19.80 -8.75 -2.23
C TRP A 257 20.88 -7.68 -2.31
N GLU A 258 21.95 -7.90 -3.06
CA GLU A 258 23.01 -6.92 -3.24
C GLU A 258 22.46 -5.59 -3.80
N ALA A 259 21.58 -5.65 -4.79
CA ALA A 259 20.95 -4.48 -5.37
C ALA A 259 19.97 -3.78 -4.41
N LEU A 260 19.31 -4.53 -3.50
CA LEU A 260 18.25 -4.03 -2.66
C LEU A 260 18.71 -3.54 -1.28
N GLN A 261 19.72 -4.19 -0.67
CA GLN A 261 19.98 -4.12 0.78
C GLN A 261 20.14 -2.71 1.33
N GLU A 262 20.83 -1.81 0.66
CA GLU A 262 21.02 -0.40 1.08
C GLU A 262 19.67 0.33 1.16
N ALA A 263 18.87 0.26 0.11
CA ALA A 263 17.59 0.91 -0.01
C ALA A 263 16.52 0.29 0.93
N TYR A 264 16.57 -1.03 1.11
CA TYR A 264 15.72 -1.72 2.07
C TYR A 264 16.04 -1.30 3.51
N LEU A 265 17.31 -1.31 3.88
CA LEU A 265 17.73 -0.93 5.23
C LEU A 265 17.50 0.57 5.49
N TYR A 266 17.65 1.43 4.49
CA TYR A 266 17.20 2.84 4.58
C TYR A 266 15.70 2.89 4.96
N THR A 267 14.87 2.20 4.20
CA THR A 267 13.42 2.16 4.47
C THR A 267 13.14 1.63 5.87
N ARG A 268 13.84 0.59 6.32
CA ARG A 268 13.70 0.04 7.68
C ARG A 268 14.08 1.03 8.76
N ARG A 269 15.15 1.82 8.57
CA ARG A 269 15.52 2.90 9.51
C ARG A 269 14.43 3.96 9.63
N VAL A 270 13.92 4.42 8.49
CA VAL A 270 12.86 5.44 8.43
C VAL A 270 11.61 4.97 9.18
N TYR A 271 11.15 3.75 8.90
CA TYR A 271 9.99 3.18 9.60
C TYR A 271 10.28 2.87 11.06
N GLY A 272 11.52 2.44 11.39
CA GLY A 272 11.95 2.22 12.77
C GLY A 272 11.80 3.46 13.64
N ASP A 273 12.26 4.61 13.14
CA ASP A 273 12.08 5.91 13.78
C ASP A 273 10.59 6.25 13.95
N TRP A 274 9.78 6.09 12.90
CA TRP A 274 8.34 6.41 12.93
C TRP A 274 7.54 5.55 13.90
N TYR A 275 7.95 4.31 14.13
CA TYR A 275 7.32 3.41 15.10
C TYR A 275 7.86 3.59 16.51
N GLY A 276 8.78 4.55 16.75
CA GLY A 276 9.36 4.81 18.05
C GLY A 276 10.27 3.71 18.57
N ILE A 277 10.88 2.95 17.68
CA ILE A 277 11.94 2.00 18.05
C ILE A 277 13.15 2.81 18.52
N PRO A 278 13.85 2.39 19.59
CA PRO A 278 15.03 3.09 20.04
C PRO A 278 16.09 3.24 18.95
N GLU A 279 16.70 4.44 18.85
CA GLU A 279 17.69 4.75 17.83
C GLU A 279 18.91 3.82 17.87
N GLU A 280 19.31 3.37 19.03
CA GLU A 280 20.39 2.39 19.21
C GLU A 280 20.10 1.05 18.50
N THR A 281 18.83 0.78 18.18
CA THR A 281 18.41 -0.42 17.46
C THR A 281 18.43 -0.15 15.94
N TRP A 282 17.63 0.83 15.47
CA TRP A 282 17.51 1.08 14.02
C TRP A 282 18.71 1.84 13.46
N GLY A 283 19.42 2.62 14.25
CA GLY A 283 20.62 3.35 13.84
C GLY A 283 21.77 2.46 13.40
N ARG A 284 21.71 1.15 13.70
CA ARG A 284 22.68 0.14 13.25
C ARG A 284 22.28 -0.57 11.94
N TRP A 285 21.10 -0.30 11.38
CA TRP A 285 20.62 -1.00 10.17
C TRP A 285 21.27 -0.42 8.90
N TYR A 286 22.60 -0.52 8.83
CA TYR A 286 23.42 -0.30 7.65
C TYR A 286 24.12 -1.59 7.26
N PRO A 287 24.31 -1.89 5.96
CA PRO A 287 24.91 -3.17 5.56
C PRO A 287 26.24 -3.49 6.28
N HIS A 288 27.13 -2.49 6.38
CA HIS A 288 28.44 -2.65 7.00
C HIS A 288 28.45 -2.75 8.55
N LEU A 289 27.31 -2.54 9.19
CA LEU A 289 27.16 -2.62 10.67
C LEU A 289 26.40 -3.85 11.14
N LEU A 290 25.76 -4.59 10.23
CA LEU A 290 25.03 -5.80 10.58
C LEU A 290 25.96 -7.01 10.74
N THR A 291 25.66 -7.86 11.71
CA THR A 291 26.30 -9.19 11.80
C THR A 291 25.78 -10.10 10.69
N PRO A 292 26.47 -11.22 10.38
CA PRO A 292 25.97 -12.19 9.41
C PRO A 292 24.56 -12.70 9.71
N GLU A 293 24.23 -12.90 10.99
CA GLU A 293 22.91 -13.36 11.45
C GLU A 293 21.84 -12.28 11.20
N GLU A 294 22.17 -11.00 11.50
CA GLU A 294 21.30 -9.87 11.23
C GLU A 294 21.07 -9.70 9.72
N HIS A 295 22.09 -9.85 8.90
CA HIS A 295 21.98 -9.87 7.45
C HIS A 295 21.04 -10.96 6.96
N ALA A 296 21.24 -12.20 7.43
CA ALA A 296 20.37 -13.32 7.07
C ALA A 296 18.92 -13.08 7.49
N GLN A 297 18.72 -12.50 8.68
CA GLN A 297 17.40 -12.12 9.16
C GLN A 297 16.74 -11.08 8.23
N ARG A 298 17.42 -9.97 7.94
CA ARG A 298 16.86 -8.89 7.07
C ARG A 298 16.57 -9.39 5.67
N ARG A 299 17.44 -10.20 5.12
CA ARG A 299 17.25 -10.85 3.82
C ARG A 299 16.01 -11.75 3.80
N SER A 300 15.70 -12.45 4.89
CA SER A 300 14.51 -13.31 4.99
C SER A 300 13.18 -12.56 5.10
N GLU A 301 13.20 -11.23 5.28
CA GLU A 301 12.01 -10.38 5.37
C GLU A 301 11.41 -10.02 4.01
N VAL A 302 12.13 -10.29 2.91
CA VAL A 302 11.76 -9.91 1.54
C VAL A 302 11.83 -11.10 0.59
N ALA A 303 11.01 -11.06 -0.46
CA ALA A 303 11.04 -12.06 -1.53
C ALA A 303 12.10 -11.65 -2.57
N LEU A 304 13.13 -12.48 -2.72
CA LEU A 304 14.28 -12.21 -3.58
C LEU A 304 14.47 -13.33 -4.60
N GLY A 305 14.94 -13.00 -5.78
CA GLY A 305 15.38 -14.00 -6.75
C GLY A 305 15.12 -13.64 -8.20
N ALA A 306 15.16 -14.66 -9.05
CA ALA A 306 14.67 -14.60 -10.42
C ALA A 306 13.17 -14.98 -10.46
N PRO A 307 12.48 -14.88 -11.60
CA PRO A 307 11.06 -15.25 -11.70
C PRO A 307 10.73 -16.64 -11.16
N GLU A 308 11.59 -17.63 -11.40
CA GLU A 308 11.43 -19.01 -10.93
C GLU A 308 11.45 -19.14 -9.39
N ASP A 309 12.16 -18.26 -8.69
CA ASP A 309 12.21 -18.24 -7.22
C ASP A 309 10.93 -17.65 -6.63
N LEU A 310 10.32 -16.66 -7.30
CA LEU A 310 9.10 -16.01 -6.82
C LEU A 310 7.82 -16.81 -7.14
N LEU A 311 7.79 -17.55 -8.23
CA LEU A 311 6.62 -18.34 -8.64
C LEU A 311 6.10 -19.31 -7.56
N PRO A 312 6.93 -20.11 -6.86
CA PRO A 312 6.47 -20.97 -5.76
C PRO A 312 5.84 -20.17 -4.62
N VAL A 313 6.40 -18.99 -4.29
CA VAL A 313 5.86 -18.11 -3.24
C VAL A 313 4.45 -17.65 -3.62
N MET A 314 4.27 -17.15 -4.83
CA MET A 314 2.99 -16.66 -5.34
C MET A 314 1.93 -17.78 -5.41
N ARG A 315 2.31 -18.96 -5.90
CA ARG A 315 1.41 -20.12 -5.95
C ARG A 315 0.95 -20.57 -4.56
N ARG A 316 1.86 -20.55 -3.58
CA ARG A 316 1.53 -20.91 -2.20
C ARG A 316 0.61 -19.88 -1.55
N LEU A 317 0.82 -18.59 -1.78
CA LEU A 317 -0.08 -17.53 -1.33
C LEU A 317 -1.47 -17.66 -1.95
N ARG A 318 -1.54 -17.93 -3.27
CA ARG A 318 -2.82 -18.20 -3.97
C ARG A 318 -3.54 -19.42 -3.41
N ALA A 319 -2.81 -20.48 -3.07
CA ALA A 319 -3.41 -21.68 -2.46
C ALA A 319 -4.03 -21.41 -1.08
N ILE A 320 -3.53 -20.43 -0.33
CA ILE A 320 -4.06 -20.03 0.98
C ILE A 320 -5.28 -19.13 0.83
N VAL A 321 -5.19 -18.11 -0.02
CA VAL A 321 -6.20 -17.04 -0.10
C VAL A 321 -7.29 -17.36 -1.13
N GLY A 322 -6.92 -17.96 -2.24
CA GLY A 322 -7.78 -18.17 -3.41
C GLY A 322 -7.56 -17.12 -4.50
N ASP A 323 -8.49 -17.06 -5.45
CA ASP A 323 -8.39 -16.15 -6.59
C ASP A 323 -8.61 -14.68 -6.23
N GLY A 324 -9.22 -14.39 -5.09
CA GLY A 324 -9.35 -13.02 -4.56
C GLY A 324 -8.07 -12.40 -4.00
N LEU A 325 -6.92 -13.11 -4.08
CA LEU A 325 -5.62 -12.56 -3.68
C LEU A 325 -5.13 -11.50 -4.67
N HIS A 326 -4.76 -10.34 -4.14
CA HIS A 326 -4.02 -9.32 -4.84
C HIS A 326 -2.69 -9.07 -4.12
N VAL A 327 -1.56 -9.33 -4.78
CA VAL A 327 -0.23 -9.05 -4.21
C VAL A 327 0.26 -7.70 -4.70
N MET A 328 0.45 -6.77 -3.77
CA MET A 328 1.12 -5.50 -3.98
C MET A 328 2.63 -5.74 -3.81
N PHE A 329 3.32 -6.08 -4.90
CA PHE A 329 4.76 -6.39 -4.84
C PHE A 329 5.58 -5.10 -4.79
N ARG A 330 6.21 -4.85 -3.65
CA ARG A 330 7.05 -3.67 -3.44
C ARG A 330 8.46 -3.97 -3.91
N CYS A 331 8.81 -3.56 -5.13
CA CYS A 331 10.19 -3.56 -5.64
C CYS A 331 10.70 -2.15 -5.98
N LYS A 332 9.88 -1.13 -5.74
CA LYS A 332 10.29 0.28 -5.83
C LYS A 332 10.76 0.76 -4.47
N TYR A 333 12.05 0.97 -4.34
CA TYR A 333 12.69 1.55 -3.16
C TYR A 333 13.49 2.80 -3.54
N PRO A 334 13.52 3.84 -2.68
CA PRO A 334 14.34 5.03 -2.95
C PRO A 334 15.83 4.67 -2.93
N GLY A 335 16.60 5.30 -3.81
CA GLY A 335 18.06 5.09 -3.88
C GLY A 335 18.52 3.97 -4.81
N ILE A 336 17.62 3.17 -5.37
CA ILE A 336 17.97 2.18 -6.41
C ILE A 336 17.99 2.87 -7.79
N GLU A 337 19.00 2.57 -8.60
CA GLU A 337 19.10 3.07 -9.96
C GLU A 337 17.88 2.68 -10.80
N ASP A 338 17.41 3.61 -11.65
CA ASP A 338 16.19 3.42 -12.45
C ASP A 338 16.27 2.19 -13.35
N GLY A 339 17.40 1.96 -14.03
CA GLY A 339 17.58 0.79 -14.91
C GLY A 339 17.43 -0.53 -14.17
N VAL A 340 17.99 -0.63 -12.96
CA VAL A 340 17.90 -1.82 -12.10
C VAL A 340 16.46 -2.03 -11.61
N THR A 341 15.77 -0.96 -11.21
CA THR A 341 14.35 -1.02 -10.84
C THR A 341 13.47 -1.45 -12.02
N ARG A 342 13.69 -0.90 -13.20
CA ARG A 342 12.95 -1.25 -14.43
C ARG A 342 13.12 -2.72 -14.78
N ARG A 343 14.36 -3.26 -14.69
CA ARG A 343 14.59 -4.69 -14.93
C ARG A 343 13.82 -5.57 -13.95
N SER A 344 13.79 -5.22 -12.66
CA SER A 344 12.99 -5.94 -11.67
C SER A 344 11.47 -5.90 -11.98
N ILE A 345 10.96 -4.79 -12.54
CA ILE A 345 9.56 -4.69 -13.01
C ILE A 345 9.31 -5.62 -14.21
N GLU A 346 10.22 -5.69 -15.16
CA GLU A 346 10.13 -6.59 -16.32
C GLU A 346 10.06 -8.06 -15.88
N LEU A 347 10.94 -8.46 -14.95
CA LEU A 347 10.95 -9.81 -14.38
C LEU A 347 9.66 -10.12 -13.60
N LEU A 348 9.10 -9.13 -12.89
CA LEU A 348 7.79 -9.28 -12.24
C LEU A 348 6.67 -9.52 -13.28
N GLY A 349 6.74 -8.87 -14.43
CA GLY A 349 5.84 -9.15 -15.56
C GLY A 349 5.97 -10.59 -16.09
N GLU A 350 7.16 -11.17 -16.06
CA GLU A 350 7.36 -12.60 -16.41
C GLU A 350 6.65 -13.51 -15.39
N VAL A 351 6.80 -13.21 -14.09
CA VAL A 351 6.06 -13.92 -13.02
C VAL A 351 4.56 -13.83 -13.25
N ARG A 352 4.04 -12.62 -13.55
CA ARG A 352 2.60 -12.43 -13.79
C ARG A 352 2.09 -13.27 -14.97
N ARG A 353 2.83 -13.30 -16.08
CA ARG A 353 2.48 -14.13 -17.26
C ARG A 353 2.50 -15.63 -16.95
N ALA A 354 3.45 -16.10 -16.13
CA ALA A 354 3.57 -17.52 -15.77
C ALA A 354 2.50 -18.01 -14.79
N LEU A 355 1.74 -17.09 -14.17
CA LEU A 355 0.64 -17.42 -13.24
C LEU A 355 -0.72 -17.47 -13.93
N GLY A 356 -0.84 -16.96 -15.14
CA GLY A 356 -2.07 -16.98 -15.96
C GLY A 356 -3.02 -15.86 -15.60
#